data_5a3cee540eb4df651acaefb4925a5931
#
_entry.id   5a3cee540eb4df651acaefb4925a5931
#
_cell.length_a   1.000
_cell.length_b   1.000
_cell.length_c   1.000
_cell.angle_alpha   90.00
_cell.angle_beta   90.00
_cell.angle_gamma   90.00
#
_symmetry.space_group_name_H-M   'P 1'
#
loop_
_entity.id
_entity.type
_entity.pdbx_description
1 polymer ?
#
loop_
_entity_poly.entity_id
_entity_poly.type
_entity_poly.pdbx_seq_one_letter_code
_entity_poly.pdbx_strand_id
1 'polypeptide(L)'
;MIGPKAYIAKDKLERNIKNIRTYIGPKKLMIVVKANGYGHGLLNVASILSSQEDIILCVFNIQEAILLRENGVRNNIFIFSRIQQDWVIRAFELNLWVNICHWDDLLLVDRIISETGLCPKIHLKFDTGMTRLGFDITDSEKVFTFLSDRPKIPIEGIYSHFSTADEGDISFA
;
A
#
# COMPACT_ATOMS: atom_id res chain seq x y z
N MET A 1 -22.43 10.76 26.76
CA MET A 1 -22.66 9.33 26.54
C MET A 1 -21.37 8.56 26.91
N ILE A 2 -21.45 7.64 27.86
CA ILE A 2 -20.31 6.81 28.26
C ILE A 2 -20.42 5.54 27.41
N GLY A 3 -19.67 5.51 26.30
CA GLY A 3 -19.58 4.33 25.44
C GLY A 3 -18.33 3.49 25.77
N PRO A 4 -18.13 2.33 25.13
CA PRO A 4 -16.93 1.53 25.27
C PRO A 4 -15.70 2.35 24.86
N LYS A 5 -14.59 2.20 25.61
CA LYS A 5 -13.32 2.88 25.35
C LYS A 5 -12.26 1.83 24.98
N ALA A 6 -11.52 2.09 23.90
CA ALA A 6 -10.34 1.31 23.56
C ALA A 6 -9.08 2.04 24.04
N TYR A 7 -8.22 1.34 24.76
CA TYR A 7 -6.92 1.84 25.21
C TYR A 7 -5.81 1.23 24.38
N ILE A 8 -5.11 2.07 23.65
CA ILE A 8 -4.00 1.63 22.77
C ILE A 8 -2.67 1.87 23.49
N ALA A 9 -1.98 0.81 23.84
CA ALA A 9 -0.70 0.87 24.54
C ALA A 9 0.43 1.11 23.53
N LYS A 10 0.98 2.33 23.52
CA LYS A 10 2.07 2.75 22.64
C LYS A 10 3.30 1.85 22.76
N ASP A 11 3.74 1.58 23.99
CA ASP A 11 4.89 0.74 24.30
C ASP A 11 4.77 -0.69 23.77
N LYS A 12 3.57 -1.24 23.79
CA LYS A 12 3.29 -2.57 23.22
C LYS A 12 3.39 -2.57 21.69
N LEU A 13 2.87 -1.53 21.03
CA LEU A 13 2.99 -1.40 19.59
C LEU A 13 4.46 -1.25 19.17
N GLU A 14 5.22 -0.38 19.81
CA GLU A 14 6.65 -0.20 19.56
C GLU A 14 7.44 -1.50 19.77
N ARG A 15 7.14 -2.23 20.84
CA ARG A 15 7.76 -3.53 21.09
C ARG A 15 7.42 -4.55 20.01
N ASN A 16 6.18 -4.61 19.55
CA ASN A 16 5.78 -5.52 18.48
C ASN A 16 6.53 -5.21 17.19
N ILE A 17 6.67 -3.93 16.81
CA ILE A 17 7.45 -3.52 15.65
C ILE A 17 8.91 -3.97 15.80
N LYS A 18 9.51 -3.75 16.95
CA LYS A 18 10.89 -4.20 17.23
C LYS A 18 11.04 -5.72 17.07
N ASN A 19 10.10 -6.49 17.60
CA ASN A 19 10.13 -7.95 17.47
C ASN A 19 10.01 -8.39 16.00
N ILE A 20 9.09 -7.80 15.24
CA ILE A 20 8.93 -8.09 13.80
C ILE A 20 10.23 -7.75 13.06
N ARG A 21 10.83 -6.58 13.31
CA ARG A 21 12.10 -6.19 12.67
C ARG A 21 13.22 -7.17 12.98
N THR A 22 13.32 -7.61 14.23
CA THR A 22 14.32 -8.62 14.60
C THR A 22 14.13 -9.92 13.82
N TYR A 23 12.88 -10.31 13.59
CA TYR A 23 12.54 -11.53 12.86
C TYR A 23 12.79 -11.41 11.34
N ILE A 24 12.39 -10.28 10.72
CA ILE A 24 12.53 -10.09 9.26
C ILE A 24 13.91 -9.63 8.83
N GLY A 25 14.76 -9.18 9.76
CA GLY A 25 16.10 -8.64 9.47
C GLY A 25 16.04 -7.31 8.69
N PRO A 26 16.93 -7.09 7.70
CA PRO A 26 17.09 -5.79 7.02
C PRO A 26 15.99 -5.48 5.99
N LYS A 27 14.89 -6.18 6.02
CA LYS A 27 13.79 -5.97 5.07
C LYS A 27 12.95 -4.74 5.43
N LYS A 28 12.42 -4.05 4.42
CA LYS A 28 11.48 -2.95 4.63
C LYS A 28 10.19 -3.46 5.23
N LEU A 29 9.61 -2.69 6.14
CA LEU A 29 8.38 -3.03 6.83
C LEU A 29 7.22 -2.17 6.29
N MET A 30 6.22 -2.82 5.74
CA MET A 30 4.96 -2.20 5.32
C MET A 30 3.89 -2.52 6.36
N ILE A 31 3.38 -1.48 7.05
CA ILE A 31 2.41 -1.65 8.14
C ILE A 31 1.03 -1.20 7.66
N VAL A 32 0.06 -2.12 7.75
CA VAL A 32 -1.31 -1.87 7.32
C VAL A 32 -2.07 -1.15 8.43
N VAL A 33 -2.50 0.09 8.15
CA VAL A 33 -3.21 0.98 9.09
C VAL A 33 -4.58 1.43 8.57
N LYS A 34 -5.10 0.78 7.53
CA LYS A 34 -6.41 1.05 6.93
C LYS A 34 -7.56 0.90 7.93
N ALA A 35 -8.76 1.36 7.52
CA ALA A 35 -9.99 1.30 8.33
C ALA A 35 -9.78 1.94 9.72
N ASN A 36 -9.29 3.19 9.72
CA ASN A 36 -8.99 3.93 10.93
C ASN A 36 -8.03 3.17 11.89
N GLY A 37 -6.96 2.57 11.34
CA GLY A 37 -6.03 1.74 12.10
C GLY A 37 -6.69 0.50 12.69
N TYR A 38 -7.61 -0.13 11.95
CA TYR A 38 -8.47 -1.22 12.43
C TYR A 38 -9.22 -0.86 13.73
N GLY A 39 -9.69 0.40 13.81
CA GLY A 39 -10.40 0.93 14.97
C GLY A 39 -9.51 1.48 16.10
N HIS A 40 -8.18 1.41 15.94
CA HIS A 40 -7.22 1.95 16.92
C HIS A 40 -6.99 3.46 16.77
N GLY A 41 -7.55 4.07 15.73
CA GLY A 41 -7.34 5.48 15.39
C GLY A 41 -6.14 5.67 14.45
N LEU A 42 -6.42 5.99 13.18
CA LEU A 42 -5.39 6.12 12.15
C LEU A 42 -4.27 7.07 12.54
N LEU A 43 -4.61 8.27 12.98
CA LEU A 43 -3.62 9.28 13.35
C LEU A 43 -2.83 8.90 14.61
N ASN A 44 -3.48 8.26 15.58
CA ASN A 44 -2.81 7.80 16.80
C ASN A 44 -1.76 6.72 16.48
N VAL A 45 -2.13 5.73 15.67
CA VAL A 45 -1.20 4.68 15.23
C VAL A 45 -0.09 5.28 14.36
N ALA A 46 -0.43 6.12 13.39
CA ALA A 46 0.53 6.75 12.50
C ALA A 46 1.53 7.62 13.26
N SER A 47 1.13 8.36 14.30
CA SER A 47 2.05 9.17 15.13
C SER A 47 3.12 8.35 15.83
N ILE A 48 2.77 7.12 16.24
CA ILE A 48 3.73 6.18 16.84
C ILE A 48 4.71 5.66 15.76
N LEU A 49 4.18 5.30 14.59
CA LEU A 49 4.96 4.72 13.49
C LEU A 49 5.85 5.75 12.79
N SER A 50 5.44 7.03 12.75
CA SER A 50 6.16 8.11 12.05
C SER A 50 7.51 8.45 12.66
N SER A 51 7.83 7.99 13.87
CA SER A 51 9.17 8.07 14.44
C SER A 51 10.21 7.20 13.70
N GLN A 52 9.76 6.32 12.83
CA GLN A 52 10.58 5.38 12.05
C GLN A 52 10.33 5.64 10.55
N GLU A 53 11.18 6.44 9.92
CA GLU A 53 10.99 6.92 8.54
C GLU A 53 11.02 5.82 7.47
N ASP A 54 11.66 4.69 7.77
CA ASP A 54 11.77 3.54 6.87
C ASP A 54 10.51 2.65 6.85
N ILE A 55 9.53 2.89 7.74
CA ILE A 55 8.23 2.24 7.71
C ILE A 55 7.38 2.83 6.59
N ILE A 56 6.74 1.95 5.82
CA ILE A 56 5.74 2.31 4.83
C ILE A 56 4.36 2.09 5.45
N LEU A 57 3.53 3.13 5.48
CA LEU A 57 2.16 3.03 5.98
C LEU A 57 1.23 2.63 4.85
N CYS A 58 0.42 1.59 5.06
CA CYS A 58 -0.49 1.09 4.04
C CYS A 58 -1.94 1.37 4.44
N VAL A 59 -2.64 2.10 3.59
CA VAL A 59 -4.05 2.47 3.76
C VAL A 59 -4.91 1.85 2.67
N PHE A 60 -6.24 1.90 2.82
CA PHE A 60 -7.10 1.36 1.78
C PHE A 60 -7.42 2.37 0.69
N ASN A 61 -7.73 3.62 1.03
CA ASN A 61 -8.22 4.63 0.11
C ASN A 61 -7.42 5.94 0.18
N ILE A 62 -7.68 6.81 -0.80
CA ILE A 62 -7.01 8.11 -0.93
C ILE A 62 -7.33 9.05 0.26
N GLN A 63 -8.53 8.99 0.83
CA GLN A 63 -8.95 9.87 1.91
C GLN A 63 -8.13 9.61 3.18
N GLU A 64 -7.85 8.33 3.49
CA GLU A 64 -6.95 7.97 4.61
C GLU A 64 -5.52 8.49 4.36
N ALA A 65 -5.03 8.39 3.12
CA ALA A 65 -3.70 8.88 2.76
C ALA A 65 -3.60 10.40 2.85
N ILE A 66 -4.61 11.13 2.36
CA ILE A 66 -4.69 12.60 2.47
C ILE A 66 -4.70 13.00 3.94
N LEU A 67 -5.54 12.36 4.76
CA LEU A 67 -5.62 12.65 6.20
C LEU A 67 -4.25 12.48 6.88
N LEU A 68 -3.49 11.46 6.54
CA LEU A 68 -2.14 11.28 7.06
C LEU A 68 -1.19 12.42 6.61
N ARG A 69 -1.22 12.80 5.33
CA ARG A 69 -0.39 13.89 4.81
C ARG A 69 -0.72 15.24 5.45
N GLU A 70 -2.00 15.58 5.60
CA GLU A 70 -2.47 16.82 6.24
C GLU A 70 -2.08 16.88 7.72
N ASN A 71 -1.89 15.75 8.38
CA ASN A 71 -1.39 15.67 9.76
C ASN A 71 0.13 15.46 9.86
N GLY A 72 0.88 15.78 8.79
CA GLY A 72 2.34 15.87 8.81
C GLY A 72 3.09 14.55 8.73
N VAL A 73 2.42 13.46 8.41
CA VAL A 73 3.08 12.15 8.21
C VAL A 73 3.94 12.20 6.95
N ARG A 74 5.24 11.98 7.09
CA ARG A 74 6.24 12.02 6.00
C ARG A 74 6.62 10.66 5.46
N ASN A 75 6.34 9.59 6.18
CA ASN A 75 6.59 8.21 5.73
C ASN A 75 6.02 7.97 4.32
N ASN A 76 6.59 7.01 3.61
CA ASN A 76 5.95 6.52 2.40
C ASN A 76 4.56 5.96 2.74
N ILE A 77 3.57 6.28 1.92
CA ILE A 77 2.18 5.81 2.09
C ILE A 77 1.80 5.05 0.84
N PHE A 78 1.32 3.82 1.02
CA PHE A 78 0.82 2.96 -0.03
C PHE A 78 -0.69 2.79 0.06
N ILE A 79 -1.38 2.93 -1.09
CA ILE A 79 -2.83 2.80 -1.20
C ILE A 79 -3.17 1.45 -1.84
N PHE A 80 -3.97 0.62 -1.15
CA PHE A 80 -4.36 -0.70 -1.65
C PHE A 80 -5.51 -0.68 -2.65
N SER A 81 -6.40 0.32 -2.61
CA SER A 81 -7.50 0.38 -3.57
C SER A 81 -6.99 0.57 -5.00
N ARG A 82 -7.78 0.11 -5.95
CA ARG A 82 -7.53 0.37 -7.36
C ARG A 82 -7.56 1.87 -7.62
N ILE A 83 -6.65 2.38 -8.46
CA ILE A 83 -6.64 3.80 -8.85
C ILE A 83 -7.90 4.18 -9.62
N GLN A 84 -8.28 5.46 -9.51
CA GLN A 84 -9.41 6.04 -10.23
C GLN A 84 -8.99 7.42 -10.77
N GLN A 85 -9.57 7.80 -11.89
CA GLN A 85 -9.18 9.01 -12.60
C GLN A 85 -9.39 10.29 -11.80
N ASP A 86 -10.39 10.32 -10.92
CA ASP A 86 -10.76 11.49 -10.13
C ASP A 86 -9.78 11.83 -8.99
N TRP A 87 -8.95 10.87 -8.56
CA TRP A 87 -8.03 11.11 -7.46
C TRP A 87 -6.56 10.75 -7.73
N VAL A 88 -6.26 10.00 -8.80
CA VAL A 88 -4.90 9.47 -9.03
C VAL A 88 -3.86 10.59 -9.22
N ILE A 89 -4.22 11.68 -9.88
CA ILE A 89 -3.32 12.85 -10.03
C ILE A 89 -2.97 13.40 -8.64
N ARG A 90 -3.97 13.53 -7.77
CA ARG A 90 -3.74 13.99 -6.39
C ARG A 90 -2.83 13.06 -5.60
N ALA A 91 -2.94 11.76 -5.82
CA ALA A 91 -2.02 10.80 -5.19
C ALA A 91 -0.57 11.03 -5.64
N PHE A 92 -0.34 11.32 -6.93
CA PHE A 92 0.99 11.58 -7.46
C PHE A 92 1.56 12.91 -6.92
N GLU A 93 0.76 13.99 -6.86
CA GLU A 93 1.17 15.25 -6.25
C GLU A 93 1.58 15.09 -4.77
N LEU A 94 0.91 14.23 -4.04
CA LEU A 94 1.19 13.93 -2.64
C LEU A 94 2.29 12.89 -2.44
N ASN A 95 2.95 12.44 -3.52
CA ASN A 95 3.99 11.41 -3.51
C ASN A 95 3.52 10.13 -2.77
N LEU A 96 2.32 9.68 -3.13
CA LEU A 96 1.75 8.44 -2.61
C LEU A 96 2.10 7.28 -3.54
N TRP A 97 2.24 6.10 -2.97
CA TRP A 97 2.43 4.88 -3.71
C TRP A 97 1.06 4.27 -4.02
N VAL A 98 0.87 3.82 -5.24
CA VAL A 98 -0.42 3.33 -5.71
C VAL A 98 -0.35 1.89 -6.18
N ASN A 99 -1.48 1.20 -6.00
CA ASN A 99 -1.67 -0.16 -6.45
C ASN A 99 -2.12 -0.18 -7.91
N ILE A 100 -1.46 -0.98 -8.74
CA ILE A 100 -1.79 -1.24 -10.12
C ILE A 100 -2.11 -2.73 -10.24
N CYS A 101 -3.34 -3.04 -10.59
CA CYS A 101 -3.85 -4.40 -10.57
C CYS A 101 -4.74 -4.76 -11.77
N HIS A 102 -4.83 -3.87 -12.76
CA HIS A 102 -5.62 -4.06 -13.97
C HIS A 102 -5.00 -3.32 -15.16
N TRP A 103 -5.30 -3.75 -16.36
CA TRP A 103 -4.80 -3.13 -17.60
C TRP A 103 -5.18 -1.65 -17.72
N ASP A 104 -6.42 -1.29 -17.39
CA ASP A 104 -6.85 0.10 -17.42
C ASP A 104 -6.03 0.99 -16.47
N ASP A 105 -5.53 0.44 -15.37
CA ASP A 105 -4.67 1.17 -14.43
C ASP A 105 -3.34 1.52 -15.09
N LEU A 106 -2.72 0.57 -15.81
CA LEU A 106 -1.49 0.81 -16.56
C LEU A 106 -1.67 1.86 -17.65
N LEU A 107 -2.77 1.75 -18.40
CA LEU A 107 -3.10 2.72 -19.45
C LEU A 107 -3.37 4.12 -18.87
N LEU A 108 -4.03 4.18 -17.72
CA LEU A 108 -4.30 5.46 -17.03
C LEU A 108 -2.99 6.11 -16.55
N VAL A 109 -2.10 5.33 -15.95
CA VAL A 109 -0.78 5.82 -15.49
C VAL A 109 0.05 6.30 -16.68
N ASP A 110 0.16 5.53 -17.75
CA ASP A 110 0.91 5.90 -18.95
C ASP A 110 0.42 7.22 -19.55
N ARG A 111 -0.91 7.39 -19.65
CA ARG A 111 -1.53 8.63 -20.10
C ARG A 111 -1.19 9.81 -19.21
N ILE A 112 -1.33 9.66 -17.87
CA ILE A 112 -1.07 10.76 -16.92
C ILE A 112 0.40 11.17 -16.96
N ILE A 113 1.33 10.22 -17.01
CA ILE A 113 2.77 10.54 -17.16
C ILE A 113 3.02 11.34 -18.44
N SER A 114 2.38 10.93 -19.54
CA SER A 114 2.55 11.58 -20.84
C SER A 114 1.98 12.99 -20.86
N GLU A 115 0.83 13.22 -20.22
CA GLU A 115 0.11 14.50 -20.21
C GLU A 115 0.68 15.51 -19.19
N THR A 116 1.13 15.02 -18.02
CA THR A 116 1.48 15.89 -16.88
C THR A 116 2.96 15.87 -16.51
N GLY A 117 3.70 14.85 -16.94
CA GLY A 117 5.07 14.60 -16.50
C GLY A 117 5.20 14.15 -15.03
N LEU A 118 4.09 13.95 -14.31
CA LEU A 118 4.10 13.42 -12.96
C LEU A 118 4.58 11.97 -12.97
N CYS A 119 5.47 11.64 -12.05
CA CYS A 119 6.06 10.31 -11.96
C CYS A 119 5.53 9.60 -10.71
N PRO A 120 4.56 8.68 -10.86
CA PRO A 120 4.01 7.95 -9.74
C PRO A 120 4.99 6.89 -9.24
N LYS A 121 4.81 6.47 -8.00
CA LYS A 121 5.43 5.26 -7.46
C LYS A 121 4.40 4.16 -7.44
N ILE A 122 4.60 3.12 -8.24
CA ILE A 122 3.62 2.06 -8.40
C ILE A 122 4.09 0.72 -7.83
N HIS A 123 3.12 -0.05 -7.34
CA HIS A 123 3.28 -1.46 -7.02
C HIS A 123 2.34 -2.28 -7.87
N LEU A 124 2.88 -3.28 -8.54
CA LEU A 124 2.08 -4.23 -9.31
C LEU A 124 1.53 -5.29 -8.37
N LYS A 125 0.25 -5.57 -8.50
CA LYS A 125 -0.40 -6.66 -7.77
C LYS A 125 -0.77 -7.78 -8.72
N PHE A 126 -0.32 -9.01 -8.40
CA PHE A 126 -0.78 -10.23 -9.05
C PHE A 126 -1.73 -10.99 -8.13
N ASP A 127 -2.75 -11.60 -8.72
CA ASP A 127 -3.64 -12.51 -8.01
C ASP A 127 -3.04 -13.92 -8.05
N THR A 128 -2.77 -14.46 -6.89
CA THR A 128 -2.22 -15.81 -6.73
C THR A 128 -3.20 -16.72 -5.98
N GLY A 129 -4.51 -16.45 -6.11
CA GLY A 129 -5.56 -17.30 -5.58
C GLY A 129 -6.57 -16.62 -4.66
N MET A 130 -6.33 -15.37 -4.20
CA MET A 130 -7.30 -14.61 -3.39
C MET A 130 -8.52 -14.16 -4.19
N THR A 131 -8.43 -14.07 -5.51
CA THR A 131 -9.50 -13.80 -6.47
C THR A 131 -10.29 -12.51 -6.18
N ARG A 132 -9.56 -11.44 -5.83
CA ARG A 132 -10.16 -10.15 -5.47
C ARG A 132 -9.63 -8.98 -6.27
N LEU A 133 -8.33 -8.79 -6.32
CA LEU A 133 -7.62 -7.76 -7.07
C LEU A 133 -6.26 -8.31 -7.49
N GLY A 134 -5.81 -7.97 -8.68
CA GLY A 134 -4.51 -8.37 -9.21
C GLY A 134 -4.64 -8.74 -10.68
N PHE A 135 -3.52 -8.62 -11.41
CA PHE A 135 -3.40 -9.24 -12.71
C PHE A 135 -3.42 -10.77 -12.54
N ASP A 136 -4.00 -11.47 -13.51
CA ASP A 136 -3.82 -12.92 -13.58
C ASP A 136 -2.32 -13.21 -13.75
N ILE A 137 -1.82 -14.23 -13.07
CA ILE A 137 -0.39 -14.60 -13.14
C ILE A 137 0.01 -14.97 -14.58
N THR A 138 -0.91 -15.48 -15.37
CA THR A 138 -0.71 -15.81 -16.79
C THR A 138 -0.52 -14.58 -17.67
N ASP A 139 -0.95 -13.40 -17.23
CA ASP A 139 -0.74 -12.14 -17.92
C ASP A 139 0.63 -11.48 -17.59
N SER A 140 1.43 -12.09 -16.74
CA SER A 140 2.68 -11.48 -16.25
C SER A 140 3.63 -11.09 -17.39
N GLU A 141 3.81 -11.95 -18.39
CA GLU A 141 4.67 -11.67 -19.54
C GLU A 141 4.19 -10.43 -20.32
N LYS A 142 2.88 -10.31 -20.56
CA LYS A 142 2.29 -9.15 -21.23
C LYS A 142 2.47 -7.87 -20.42
N VAL A 143 2.27 -7.94 -19.11
CA VAL A 143 2.44 -6.79 -18.20
C VAL A 143 3.88 -6.30 -18.25
N PHE A 144 4.86 -7.20 -18.14
CA PHE A 144 6.27 -6.82 -18.18
C PHE A 144 6.72 -6.34 -19.56
N THR A 145 6.21 -6.91 -20.63
CA THR A 145 6.45 -6.42 -22.00
C THR A 145 5.93 -4.99 -22.15
N PHE A 146 4.69 -4.72 -21.73
CA PHE A 146 4.12 -3.38 -21.75
C PHE A 146 4.98 -2.36 -20.99
N LEU A 147 5.49 -2.73 -19.81
CA LEU A 147 6.32 -1.88 -18.98
C LEU A 147 7.75 -1.68 -19.53
N SER A 148 8.32 -2.68 -20.17
CA SER A 148 9.65 -2.58 -20.80
C SER A 148 9.68 -1.52 -21.91
N ASP A 149 8.58 -1.35 -22.61
CA ASP A 149 8.42 -0.31 -23.63
C ASP A 149 8.15 1.10 -23.04
N ARG A 150 7.95 1.18 -21.72
CA ARG A 150 7.56 2.41 -20.98
C ARG A 150 8.43 2.67 -19.76
N PRO A 151 9.74 2.95 -19.96
CA PRO A 151 10.72 3.09 -18.87
C PRO A 151 10.42 4.28 -17.94
N LYS A 152 9.49 5.15 -18.32
CA LYS A 152 9.04 6.25 -17.48
C LYS A 152 8.05 5.83 -16.39
N ILE A 153 7.53 4.60 -16.42
CA ILE A 153 6.66 4.06 -15.38
C ILE A 153 7.54 3.36 -14.33
N PRO A 154 7.82 3.99 -13.17
CA PRO A 154 8.69 3.40 -12.17
C PRO A 154 7.95 2.35 -11.35
N ILE A 155 8.51 1.16 -11.26
CA ILE A 155 7.98 0.08 -10.43
C ILE A 155 8.77 0.03 -9.13
N GLU A 156 8.14 0.33 -8.00
CA GLU A 156 8.74 0.25 -6.67
C GLU A 156 8.67 -1.17 -6.09
N GLY A 157 7.69 -1.96 -6.52
CA GLY A 157 7.54 -3.31 -6.04
C GLY A 157 6.46 -4.12 -6.74
N ILE A 158 6.50 -5.41 -6.46
CA ILE A 158 5.52 -6.39 -6.91
C ILE A 158 5.05 -7.13 -5.66
N TYR A 159 3.74 -7.39 -5.56
CA TYR A 159 3.21 -8.09 -4.41
C TYR A 159 1.98 -8.93 -4.75
N SER A 160 1.68 -9.84 -3.87
CA SER A 160 0.44 -10.62 -3.86
C SER A 160 -0.14 -10.70 -2.46
N HIS A 161 -1.15 -11.53 -2.29
CA HIS A 161 -1.79 -11.79 -1.01
C HIS A 161 -1.96 -13.29 -0.85
N PHE A 162 -1.51 -13.82 0.27
CA PHE A 162 -1.75 -15.23 0.59
C PHE A 162 -3.24 -15.45 0.82
N SER A 163 -3.81 -16.45 0.14
CA SER A 163 -5.24 -16.74 0.22
C SER A 163 -5.63 -17.55 1.45
N THR A 164 -4.74 -18.44 1.91
CA THR A 164 -5.01 -19.43 2.95
C THR A 164 -3.97 -19.47 4.07
N ALA A 165 -3.23 -18.36 4.30
CA ALA A 165 -2.14 -18.33 5.28
C ALA A 165 -2.58 -18.56 6.74
N ASP A 166 -3.85 -18.40 7.05
CA ASP A 166 -4.49 -18.60 8.36
C ASP A 166 -5.26 -19.94 8.46
N GLU A 167 -5.20 -20.77 7.42
CA GLU A 167 -5.81 -22.08 7.42
C GLU A 167 -4.81 -23.18 7.83
N GLY A 168 -5.32 -24.34 8.24
CA GLY A 168 -4.48 -25.48 8.61
C GLY A 168 -3.73 -26.11 7.42
N ASP A 169 -4.30 -26.06 6.23
CA ASP A 169 -3.67 -26.45 4.97
C ASP A 169 -3.16 -25.22 4.23
N ILE A 170 -1.85 -25.06 4.20
CA ILE A 170 -1.15 -23.95 3.51
C ILE A 170 -0.59 -24.37 2.14
N SER A 171 -0.99 -25.52 1.60
CA SER A 171 -0.47 -26.00 0.31
C SER A 171 -0.80 -25.07 -0.86
N PHE A 172 -1.83 -24.25 -0.68
CA PHE A 172 -2.29 -23.26 -1.66
C PHE A 172 -1.82 -21.83 -1.35
N ALA A 173 -1.11 -21.57 -0.27
CA ALA A 173 -0.67 -20.23 0.14
C ALA A 173 0.62 -19.78 -0.57
#